data_2e975771e7b9f70d48b5665826d18de9
#
_entry.id   2e975771e7b9f70d48b5665826d18de9
#
_cell.length_a   1.000
_cell.length_b   1.000
_cell.length_c   1.000
_cell.angle_alpha   90.00
_cell.angle_beta   90.00
_cell.angle_gamma   90.00
#
_symmetry.space_group_name_H-M   'P 1'
#
loop_
_entity.id
_entity.type
_entity.pdbx_description
1 polymer ?
#
loop_
_entity_poly.entity_id
_entity_poly.type
_entity_poly.pdbx_seq_one_letter_code
_entity_poly.pdbx_strand_id
1 'polypeptide(L)'
;MSVGSAWATALRVFAQLRRDPRTIALLMVVPTALVALLKYMFIDSPGIFDRIGVPLLGLFPFITMFLITSITMLRERTTGTLERLMAMPLAKLDLLVGYGIAFAAVAAVQATIVSLVAFGLLDLHTSGPRGLVVVLAVTNAVLGMSLGLFLSAFARTEFQAVQFLPAFVFPQLLLCGLIVPRDQMARVLEIASYFLPLTYAYDALLRVGEDSIDARLALDVAVVLTLTVLALSLGAATLRRQTP
;
A
#
# COMPACT_ATOMS: atom_id res chain seq x y z
N MET A 1 23.09 -7.18 -10.83
CA MET A 1 21.75 -6.64 -11.17
C MET A 1 21.76 -6.23 -12.64
N SER A 2 20.82 -6.77 -13.41
CA SER A 2 20.61 -6.36 -14.80
C SER A 2 19.28 -5.57 -14.88
N VAL A 3 19.38 -4.29 -15.23
CA VAL A 3 18.19 -3.41 -15.38
C VAL A 3 17.24 -3.99 -16.44
N GLY A 4 17.79 -4.65 -17.49
CA GLY A 4 16.97 -5.29 -18.53
C GLY A 4 16.11 -6.44 -18.03
N SER A 5 16.63 -7.28 -17.11
CA SER A 5 15.87 -8.41 -16.56
C SER A 5 14.77 -7.95 -15.59
N ALA A 6 15.03 -6.92 -14.79
CA ALA A 6 14.00 -6.32 -13.92
C ALA A 6 12.88 -5.69 -14.75
N TRP A 7 13.22 -4.98 -15.83
CA TRP A 7 12.25 -4.37 -16.74
C TRP A 7 11.41 -5.41 -17.48
N ALA A 8 12.04 -6.47 -18.00
CA ALA A 8 11.33 -7.58 -18.65
C ALA A 8 10.34 -8.26 -17.69
N THR A 9 10.73 -8.44 -16.41
CA THR A 9 9.83 -8.96 -15.37
C THR A 9 8.66 -8.01 -15.12
N ALA A 10 8.90 -6.71 -15.03
CA ALA A 10 7.86 -5.72 -14.84
C ALA A 10 6.85 -5.74 -15.99
N LEU A 11 7.32 -5.76 -17.25
CA LEU A 11 6.45 -5.85 -18.42
C LEU A 11 5.60 -7.14 -18.42
N ARG A 12 6.18 -8.27 -18.01
CA ARG A 12 5.46 -9.53 -17.88
C ARG A 12 4.31 -9.41 -16.86
N VAL A 13 4.60 -8.85 -15.68
CA VAL A 13 3.58 -8.63 -14.63
C VAL A 13 2.48 -7.71 -15.11
N PHE A 14 2.81 -6.61 -15.78
CA PHE A 14 1.82 -5.74 -16.41
C PHE A 14 0.94 -6.47 -17.43
N ALA A 15 1.55 -7.31 -18.29
CA ALA A 15 0.80 -8.09 -19.26
C ALA A 15 -0.14 -9.10 -18.59
N GLN A 16 0.26 -9.68 -17.45
CA GLN A 16 -0.60 -10.57 -16.66
C GLN A 16 -1.79 -9.80 -16.06
N LEU A 17 -1.52 -8.66 -15.39
CA LEU A 17 -2.59 -7.82 -14.82
C LEU A 17 -3.57 -7.36 -15.90
N ARG A 18 -3.06 -6.90 -17.06
CA ARG A 18 -3.91 -6.46 -18.17
C ARG A 18 -4.86 -7.54 -18.69
N ARG A 19 -4.51 -8.82 -18.53
CA ARG A 19 -5.36 -9.96 -18.91
C ARG A 19 -6.42 -10.31 -17.87
N ASP A 20 -6.36 -9.69 -16.70
CA ASP A 20 -7.36 -9.83 -15.64
C ASP A 20 -8.10 -8.51 -15.40
N PRO A 21 -9.03 -8.12 -16.28
CA PRO A 21 -9.75 -6.86 -16.18
C PRO A 21 -10.64 -6.79 -14.93
N ARG A 22 -11.04 -7.93 -14.37
CA ARG A 22 -11.86 -7.97 -13.15
C ARG A 22 -11.06 -7.51 -11.94
N THR A 23 -9.85 -8.02 -11.79
CA THR A 23 -8.94 -7.59 -10.70
C THR A 23 -8.59 -6.11 -10.83
N ILE A 24 -8.30 -5.63 -12.07
CA ILE A 24 -8.03 -4.20 -12.28
C ILE A 24 -9.26 -3.35 -11.93
N ALA A 25 -10.45 -3.75 -12.38
CA ALA A 25 -11.67 -3.01 -12.08
C ALA A 25 -11.92 -2.93 -10.56
N LEU A 26 -11.82 -4.05 -9.85
CA LEU A 26 -11.97 -4.05 -8.39
C LEU A 26 -10.92 -3.18 -7.70
N LEU A 27 -9.68 -3.24 -8.17
CA LEU A 27 -8.57 -2.46 -7.62
C LEU A 27 -8.81 -0.95 -7.75
N MET A 28 -9.40 -0.50 -8.87
CA MET A 28 -9.68 0.92 -9.10
C MET A 28 -11.00 1.36 -8.47
N VAL A 29 -12.04 0.52 -8.58
CA VAL A 29 -13.40 0.89 -8.16
C VAL A 29 -13.57 0.82 -6.64
N VAL A 30 -13.02 -0.19 -5.96
CA VAL A 30 -13.28 -0.40 -4.52
C VAL A 30 -12.80 0.78 -3.66
N PRO A 31 -11.53 1.25 -3.74
CA PRO A 31 -11.10 2.39 -2.95
C PRO A 31 -11.88 3.66 -3.28
N THR A 32 -12.13 3.89 -4.57
CA THR A 32 -12.89 5.06 -5.03
C THR A 32 -14.32 5.05 -4.50
N ALA A 33 -14.98 3.90 -4.56
CA ALA A 33 -16.34 3.73 -4.04
C ALA A 33 -16.40 3.90 -2.51
N LEU A 34 -15.37 3.45 -1.78
CA LEU A 34 -15.29 3.63 -0.33
C LEU A 34 -15.13 5.11 0.05
N VAL A 35 -14.32 5.87 -0.68
CA VAL A 35 -14.22 7.34 -0.46
C VAL A 35 -15.54 8.03 -0.82
N ALA A 36 -16.20 7.63 -1.91
CA ALA A 36 -17.51 8.16 -2.27
C ALA A 36 -18.56 7.83 -1.22
N LEU A 37 -18.58 6.58 -0.72
CA LEU A 37 -19.49 6.19 0.36
C LEU A 37 -19.28 7.06 1.60
N LEU A 38 -18.00 7.32 1.97
CA LEU A 38 -17.68 8.20 3.08
C LEU A 38 -18.21 9.63 2.88
N LYS A 39 -18.07 10.19 1.67
CA LYS A 39 -18.65 11.50 1.34
C LYS A 39 -20.15 11.54 1.61
N TYR A 40 -20.88 10.51 1.16
CA TYR A 40 -22.33 10.46 1.36
C TYR A 40 -22.72 10.17 2.81
N MET A 41 -21.91 9.46 3.58
CA MET A 41 -22.12 9.27 5.03
C MET A 41 -22.02 10.59 5.81
N PHE A 42 -21.15 11.49 5.38
CA PHE A 42 -20.90 12.79 6.03
C PHE A 42 -21.39 13.97 5.20
N ILE A 43 -22.47 13.79 4.43
CA ILE A 43 -22.99 14.83 3.53
C ILE A 43 -23.40 16.10 4.30
N ASP A 44 -23.95 15.95 5.50
CA ASP A 44 -24.34 17.06 6.38
C ASP A 44 -23.20 17.54 7.31
N SER A 45 -22.01 16.94 7.19
CA SER A 45 -20.85 17.24 8.04
C SER A 45 -19.55 17.26 7.22
N PRO A 46 -19.42 18.20 6.26
CA PRO A 46 -18.31 18.22 5.31
C PRO A 46 -16.94 18.33 6.00
N GLY A 47 -16.81 19.04 7.11
CA GLY A 47 -15.56 19.13 7.85
C GLY A 47 -15.07 17.80 8.43
N ILE A 48 -15.97 16.86 8.74
CA ILE A 48 -15.57 15.50 9.16
C ILE A 48 -15.06 14.73 7.94
N PHE A 49 -15.73 14.85 6.78
CA PHE A 49 -15.28 14.24 5.55
C PHE A 49 -13.89 14.73 5.15
N ASP A 50 -13.64 16.04 5.20
CA ASP A 50 -12.34 16.63 4.84
C ASP A 50 -11.22 16.13 5.75
N ARG A 51 -11.47 16.04 7.06
CA ARG A 51 -10.48 15.58 8.03
C ARG A 51 -10.13 14.09 7.87
N ILE A 52 -11.12 13.24 7.64
CA ILE A 52 -10.94 11.78 7.55
C ILE A 52 -10.56 11.38 6.13
N GLY A 53 -11.10 12.05 5.13
CA GLY A 53 -10.95 11.71 3.71
C GLY A 53 -9.51 11.78 3.24
N VAL A 54 -8.76 12.82 3.63
CA VAL A 54 -7.36 12.98 3.21
C VAL A 54 -6.48 11.79 3.63
N PRO A 55 -6.44 11.35 4.90
CA PRO A 55 -5.73 10.13 5.28
C PRO A 55 -6.20 8.88 4.54
N LEU A 56 -7.51 8.75 4.29
CA LEU A 56 -8.07 7.57 3.62
C LEU A 56 -7.67 7.44 2.15
N LEU A 57 -7.28 8.57 1.49
CA LEU A 57 -6.69 8.50 0.14
C LEU A 57 -5.42 7.65 0.07
N GLY A 58 -4.68 7.54 1.16
CA GLY A 58 -3.52 6.64 1.23
C GLY A 58 -3.84 5.29 1.86
N LEU A 59 -4.75 5.25 2.85
CA LEU A 59 -5.05 4.01 3.58
C LEU A 59 -5.80 2.99 2.72
N PHE A 60 -6.77 3.40 1.92
CA PHE A 60 -7.49 2.47 1.05
C PHE A 60 -6.62 1.87 -0.06
N PRO A 61 -5.81 2.65 -0.81
CA PRO A 61 -4.82 2.07 -1.71
C PRO A 61 -3.79 1.18 -1.02
N PHE A 62 -3.33 1.53 0.18
CA PHE A 62 -2.45 0.67 0.98
C PHE A 62 -3.07 -0.72 1.20
N ILE A 63 -4.33 -0.78 1.68
CA ILE A 63 -5.03 -2.03 1.98
C ILE A 63 -5.19 -2.87 0.72
N THR A 64 -5.65 -2.28 -0.37
CA THR A 64 -5.91 -3.00 -1.62
C THR A 64 -4.62 -3.50 -2.27
N MET A 65 -3.55 -2.68 -2.26
CA MET A 65 -2.25 -3.09 -2.77
C MET A 65 -1.61 -4.19 -1.92
N PHE A 66 -1.72 -4.10 -0.59
CA PHE A 66 -1.30 -5.17 0.30
C PHE A 66 -1.96 -6.50 -0.05
N LEU A 67 -3.28 -6.51 -0.21
CA LEU A 67 -4.03 -7.73 -0.48
C LEU A 67 -3.68 -8.32 -1.84
N ILE A 68 -3.71 -7.51 -2.90
CA ILE A 68 -3.46 -7.97 -4.26
C ILE A 68 -2.05 -8.50 -4.43
N THR A 69 -1.05 -7.78 -3.91
CA THR A 69 0.35 -8.23 -4.03
C THR A 69 0.62 -9.48 -3.22
N SER A 70 0.01 -9.60 -2.03
CA SER A 70 0.13 -10.80 -1.20
C SER A 70 -0.42 -12.04 -1.92
N ILE A 71 -1.62 -11.94 -2.49
CA ILE A 71 -2.25 -13.05 -3.22
C ILE A 71 -1.50 -13.35 -4.52
N THR A 72 -1.15 -12.35 -5.31
CA THR A 72 -0.46 -12.55 -6.59
C THR A 72 0.90 -13.20 -6.39
N MET A 73 1.68 -12.74 -5.42
CA MET A 73 2.99 -13.33 -5.15
C MET A 73 2.88 -14.74 -4.59
N LEU A 74 1.86 -15.02 -3.78
CA LEU A 74 1.60 -16.38 -3.32
C LEU A 74 1.25 -17.31 -4.50
N ARG A 75 0.39 -16.88 -5.42
CA ARG A 75 0.07 -17.65 -6.64
C ARG A 75 1.31 -17.98 -7.45
N GLU A 76 2.19 -17.02 -7.66
CA GLU A 76 3.45 -17.24 -8.36
C GLU A 76 4.33 -18.30 -7.68
N ARG A 77 4.30 -18.36 -6.35
CA ARG A 77 5.03 -19.38 -5.55
C ARG A 77 4.35 -20.75 -5.65
N THR A 78 3.03 -20.82 -5.54
CA THR A 78 2.30 -22.11 -5.48
C THR A 78 2.11 -22.75 -6.85
N THR A 79 2.10 -21.98 -7.93
CA THR A 79 1.99 -22.51 -9.32
C THR A 79 3.35 -22.93 -9.90
N GLY A 80 4.46 -22.77 -9.16
CA GLY A 80 5.80 -23.09 -9.66
C GLY A 80 6.33 -22.10 -10.71
N THR A 81 5.60 -21.01 -11.00
CA THR A 81 6.04 -19.98 -11.94
C THR A 81 7.29 -19.27 -11.42
N LEU A 82 7.33 -18.98 -10.11
CA LEU A 82 8.49 -18.37 -9.46
C LEU A 82 9.72 -19.27 -9.55
N GLU A 83 9.56 -20.59 -9.38
CA GLU A 83 10.65 -21.56 -9.47
C GLU A 83 11.22 -21.62 -10.90
N ARG A 84 10.36 -21.63 -11.91
CA ARG A 84 10.76 -21.58 -13.33
C ARG A 84 11.56 -20.31 -13.64
N LEU A 85 11.12 -19.16 -13.09
CA LEU A 85 11.83 -17.89 -13.25
C LEU A 85 13.19 -17.90 -12.55
N MET A 86 13.28 -18.52 -11.37
CA MET A 86 14.54 -18.65 -10.63
C MET A 86 15.51 -19.68 -11.24
N ALA A 87 15.03 -20.58 -12.09
CA ALA A 87 15.86 -21.49 -12.87
C ALA A 87 16.56 -20.78 -14.07
N MET A 88 16.03 -19.64 -14.50
CA MET A 88 16.70 -18.79 -15.49
C MET A 88 17.90 -18.06 -14.87
N PRO A 89 18.86 -17.57 -15.67
CA PRO A 89 20.03 -16.81 -15.17
C PRO A 89 19.65 -15.40 -14.73
N LEU A 90 18.62 -15.30 -13.85
CA LEU A 90 18.12 -14.05 -13.28
C LEU A 90 18.57 -13.93 -11.82
N ALA A 91 19.01 -12.75 -11.41
CA ALA A 91 19.24 -12.49 -10.01
C ALA A 91 17.88 -12.38 -9.27
N LYS A 92 17.79 -12.91 -8.05
CA LYS A 92 16.57 -12.84 -7.22
C LYS A 92 16.09 -11.39 -7.02
N LEU A 93 17.04 -10.47 -6.87
CA LEU A 93 16.77 -9.04 -6.75
C LEU A 93 16.15 -8.47 -8.02
N ASP A 94 16.60 -8.89 -9.22
CA ASP A 94 16.04 -8.40 -10.48
C ASP A 94 14.55 -8.79 -10.62
N LEU A 95 14.23 -10.02 -10.19
CA LEU A 95 12.87 -10.51 -10.18
C LEU A 95 11.99 -9.68 -9.23
N LEU A 96 12.41 -9.49 -7.98
CA LEU A 96 11.62 -8.77 -6.99
C LEU A 96 11.49 -7.27 -7.33
N VAL A 97 12.57 -6.66 -7.81
CA VAL A 97 12.55 -5.27 -8.32
C VAL A 97 11.58 -5.14 -9.49
N GLY A 98 11.56 -6.12 -10.40
CA GLY A 98 10.59 -6.14 -11.49
C GLY A 98 9.13 -6.21 -11.01
N TYR A 99 8.82 -7.08 -10.06
CA TYR A 99 7.50 -7.10 -9.40
C TYR A 99 7.21 -5.77 -8.68
N GLY A 100 8.18 -5.26 -7.93
CA GLY A 100 8.06 -3.99 -7.23
C GLY A 100 7.74 -2.83 -8.17
N ILE A 101 8.43 -2.71 -9.31
CA ILE A 101 8.19 -1.68 -10.34
C ILE A 101 6.77 -1.81 -10.90
N ALA A 102 6.36 -3.03 -11.28
CA ALA A 102 5.03 -3.25 -11.85
C ALA A 102 3.92 -2.87 -10.87
N PHE A 103 3.99 -3.38 -9.65
CA PHE A 103 2.97 -3.08 -8.65
C PHE A 103 3.02 -1.64 -8.14
N ALA A 104 4.21 -1.03 -8.04
CA ALA A 104 4.33 0.38 -7.70
C ALA A 104 3.68 1.30 -8.74
N ALA A 105 3.82 0.97 -10.03
CA ALA A 105 3.14 1.72 -11.08
C ALA A 105 1.61 1.55 -11.01
N VAL A 106 1.11 0.34 -10.73
CA VAL A 106 -0.32 0.11 -10.50
C VAL A 106 -0.81 0.87 -9.27
N ALA A 107 -0.04 0.86 -8.18
CA ALA A 107 -0.32 1.61 -6.97
C ALA A 107 -0.40 3.12 -7.23
N ALA A 108 0.54 3.65 -8.05
CA ALA A 108 0.56 5.05 -8.44
C ALA A 108 -0.69 5.43 -9.24
N VAL A 109 -1.07 4.62 -10.22
CA VAL A 109 -2.29 4.83 -11.02
C VAL A 109 -3.52 4.79 -10.12
N GLN A 110 -3.64 3.80 -9.24
CA GLN A 110 -4.76 3.64 -8.31
C GLN A 110 -4.89 4.85 -7.38
N ALA A 111 -3.83 5.20 -6.65
CA ALA A 111 -3.86 6.30 -5.69
C ALA A 111 -4.15 7.64 -6.39
N THR A 112 -3.61 7.84 -7.60
CA THR A 112 -3.89 9.03 -8.40
C THR A 112 -5.36 9.11 -8.81
N ILE A 113 -5.96 8.01 -9.29
CA ILE A 113 -7.38 7.97 -9.69
C ILE A 113 -8.27 8.27 -8.47
N VAL A 114 -8.03 7.60 -7.34
CA VAL A 114 -8.81 7.84 -6.11
C VAL A 114 -8.72 9.31 -5.68
N SER A 115 -7.51 9.89 -5.71
CA SER A 115 -7.29 11.29 -5.35
C SER A 115 -7.96 12.26 -6.32
N LEU A 116 -7.88 12.00 -7.63
CA LEU A 116 -8.55 12.84 -8.64
C LEU A 116 -10.08 12.82 -8.47
N VAL A 117 -10.65 11.66 -8.20
CA VAL A 117 -12.10 11.56 -7.92
C VAL A 117 -12.44 12.28 -6.62
N ALA A 118 -11.65 12.11 -5.56
CA ALA A 118 -11.91 12.74 -4.27
C ALA A 118 -11.86 14.28 -4.36
N PHE A 119 -10.83 14.83 -4.98
CA PHE A 119 -10.66 16.28 -5.11
C PHE A 119 -11.51 16.91 -6.22
N GLY A 120 -11.81 16.15 -7.30
CA GLY A 120 -12.49 16.68 -8.47
C GLY A 120 -14.00 16.46 -8.51
N LEU A 121 -14.49 15.32 -7.96
CA LEU A 121 -15.90 14.93 -8.01
C LEU A 121 -16.59 14.91 -6.64
N LEU A 122 -15.82 14.66 -5.57
CA LEU A 122 -16.39 14.53 -4.23
C LEU A 122 -16.16 15.79 -3.37
N ASP A 123 -15.59 16.85 -3.95
CA ASP A 123 -15.29 18.11 -3.26
C ASP A 123 -14.57 17.91 -1.92
N LEU A 124 -13.55 17.04 -1.91
CA LEU A 124 -12.68 16.89 -0.76
C LEU A 124 -11.78 18.12 -0.65
N HIS A 125 -11.82 18.80 0.49
CA HIS A 125 -10.99 19.96 0.75
C HIS A 125 -9.76 19.59 1.60
N THR A 126 -8.66 20.25 1.31
CA THR A 126 -7.41 20.13 2.07
C THR A 126 -6.77 21.52 2.17
N SER A 127 -6.25 21.86 3.33
CA SER A 127 -5.52 23.12 3.52
C SER A 127 -4.16 23.10 2.84
N GLY A 128 -3.54 21.93 2.79
CA GLY A 128 -2.22 21.74 2.19
C GLY A 128 -2.25 21.40 0.71
N PRO A 129 -1.07 21.28 0.08
CA PRO A 129 -0.94 21.08 -1.36
C PRO A 129 -1.44 19.70 -1.81
N ARG A 130 -2.48 19.69 -2.65
CA ARG A 130 -3.11 18.46 -3.19
C ARG A 130 -2.10 17.51 -3.85
N GLY A 131 -1.11 18.06 -4.56
CA GLY A 131 -0.07 17.25 -5.20
C GLY A 131 0.75 16.43 -4.19
N LEU A 132 1.05 17.01 -3.01
CA LEU A 132 1.76 16.30 -1.95
C LEU A 132 0.90 15.20 -1.32
N VAL A 133 -0.40 15.45 -1.15
CA VAL A 133 -1.35 14.40 -0.71
C VAL A 133 -1.33 13.21 -1.68
N VAL A 134 -1.36 13.47 -3.00
CA VAL A 134 -1.27 12.40 -4.02
C VAL A 134 0.04 11.63 -3.92
N VAL A 135 1.17 12.32 -3.78
CA VAL A 135 2.48 11.68 -3.64
C VAL A 135 2.54 10.80 -2.39
N LEU A 136 2.01 11.27 -1.26
CA LEU A 136 1.94 10.48 -0.03
C LEU A 136 0.99 9.29 -0.16
N ALA A 137 -0.16 9.46 -0.82
CA ALA A 137 -1.08 8.36 -1.10
C ALA A 137 -0.42 7.27 -1.95
N VAL A 138 0.34 7.65 -2.98
CA VAL A 138 1.16 6.71 -3.78
C VAL A 138 2.20 6.02 -2.90
N THR A 139 2.93 6.77 -2.07
CA THR A 139 3.96 6.22 -1.17
C THR A 139 3.35 5.18 -0.21
N ASN A 140 2.16 5.46 0.34
CA ASN A 140 1.45 4.53 1.21
C ASN A 140 0.97 3.27 0.46
N ALA A 141 0.49 3.42 -0.77
CA ALA A 141 0.13 2.27 -1.60
C ALA A 141 1.34 1.38 -1.91
N VAL A 142 2.52 1.99 -2.15
CA VAL A 142 3.79 1.26 -2.34
C VAL A 142 4.25 0.59 -1.05
N LEU A 143 4.04 1.20 0.12
CA LEU A 143 4.28 0.54 1.41
C LEU A 143 3.39 -0.70 1.57
N GLY A 144 2.08 -0.57 1.28
CA GLY A 144 1.14 -1.70 1.33
C GLY A 144 1.57 -2.84 0.39
N MET A 145 1.93 -2.51 -0.84
CA MET A 145 2.50 -3.45 -1.81
C MET A 145 3.74 -4.17 -1.25
N SER A 146 4.67 -3.44 -0.67
CA SER A 146 5.93 -4.00 -0.15
C SER A 146 5.69 -4.97 1.00
N LEU A 147 4.81 -4.62 1.92
CA LEU A 147 4.38 -5.48 3.02
C LEU A 147 3.62 -6.71 2.52
N GLY A 148 2.75 -6.56 1.52
CA GLY A 148 2.06 -7.67 0.88
C GLY A 148 3.02 -8.66 0.22
N LEU A 149 4.02 -8.18 -0.51
CA LEU A 149 5.08 -9.01 -1.09
C LEU A 149 5.86 -9.78 0.00
N PHE A 150 6.23 -9.10 1.08
CA PHE A 150 6.95 -9.72 2.19
C PHE A 150 6.12 -10.77 2.91
N LEU A 151 4.88 -10.43 3.32
CA LEU A 151 4.02 -11.33 4.08
C LEU A 151 3.52 -12.52 3.26
N SER A 152 3.46 -12.41 1.92
CA SER A 152 3.15 -13.54 1.04
C SER A 152 4.06 -14.76 1.26
N ALA A 153 5.27 -14.54 1.80
CA ALA A 153 6.23 -15.61 2.08
C ALA A 153 5.78 -16.55 3.20
N PHE A 154 4.92 -16.08 4.09
CA PHE A 154 4.43 -16.82 5.24
C PHE A 154 3.08 -17.49 4.99
N ALA A 155 2.40 -17.17 3.88
CA ALA A 155 1.16 -17.82 3.49
C ALA A 155 1.44 -19.09 2.68
N ARG A 156 0.61 -20.13 2.88
CA ARG A 156 0.60 -21.36 2.10
C ARG A 156 -0.62 -21.48 1.19
N THR A 157 -1.69 -20.76 1.51
CA THR A 157 -2.95 -20.74 0.77
C THR A 157 -3.42 -19.29 0.58
N GLU A 158 -4.21 -19.04 -0.47
CA GLU A 158 -4.80 -17.71 -0.70
C GLU A 158 -5.65 -17.26 0.49
N PHE A 159 -6.33 -18.19 1.15
CA PHE A 159 -7.10 -17.89 2.35
C PHE A 159 -6.23 -17.35 3.48
N GLN A 160 -5.05 -17.94 3.71
CA GLN A 160 -4.08 -17.42 4.69
C GLN A 160 -3.56 -16.03 4.31
N ALA A 161 -3.27 -15.80 3.01
CA ALA A 161 -2.83 -14.49 2.55
C ALA A 161 -3.88 -13.40 2.81
N VAL A 162 -5.18 -13.72 2.61
CA VAL A 162 -6.30 -12.83 2.94
C VAL A 162 -6.41 -12.61 4.46
N GLN A 163 -6.18 -13.63 5.27
CA GLN A 163 -6.24 -13.52 6.74
C GLN A 163 -5.12 -12.65 7.34
N PHE A 164 -4.04 -12.38 6.61
CA PHE A 164 -3.05 -11.39 7.06
C PHE A 164 -3.63 -9.97 7.08
N LEU A 165 -4.69 -9.68 6.33
CA LEU A 165 -5.34 -8.38 6.40
C LEU A 165 -5.93 -8.13 7.80
N PRO A 166 -6.86 -8.94 8.35
CA PRO A 166 -7.37 -8.74 9.69
C PRO A 166 -6.30 -8.96 10.78
N ALA A 167 -5.32 -9.84 10.56
CA ALA A 167 -4.31 -10.13 11.57
C ALA A 167 -3.22 -9.07 11.66
N PHE A 168 -2.81 -8.47 10.55
CA PHE A 168 -1.66 -7.56 10.49
C PHE A 168 -2.07 -6.12 10.18
N VAL A 169 -3.01 -5.89 9.26
CA VAL A 169 -3.38 -4.55 8.82
C VAL A 169 -4.43 -3.92 9.75
N PHE A 170 -5.45 -4.66 10.18
CA PHE A 170 -6.50 -4.08 11.03
C PHE A 170 -6.00 -3.56 12.38
N PRO A 171 -5.10 -4.24 13.12
CA PRO A 171 -4.52 -3.65 14.32
C PRO A 171 -3.82 -2.32 14.05
N GLN A 172 -3.14 -2.19 12.91
CA GLN A 172 -2.50 -0.93 12.51
C GLN A 172 -3.53 0.16 12.21
N LEU A 173 -4.64 -0.17 11.52
CA LEU A 173 -5.74 0.79 11.26
C LEU A 173 -6.39 1.28 12.55
N LEU A 174 -6.56 0.41 13.54
CA LEU A 174 -7.14 0.78 14.83
C LEU A 174 -6.20 1.68 15.63
N LEU A 175 -4.89 1.46 15.53
CA LEU A 175 -3.88 2.13 16.36
C LEU A 175 -3.22 3.35 15.68
N CYS A 176 -3.44 3.58 14.37
CA CYS A 176 -2.80 4.70 13.66
C CYS A 176 -3.30 6.09 14.08
N GLY A 177 -4.44 6.17 14.78
CA GLY A 177 -5.04 7.45 15.19
C GLY A 177 -6.29 7.84 14.39
N LEU A 178 -6.71 7.01 13.43
CA LEU A 178 -7.88 7.28 12.58
C LEU A 178 -9.20 7.29 13.36
N ILE A 179 -9.38 6.33 14.28
CA ILE A 179 -10.62 6.14 15.04
C ILE A 179 -10.56 6.92 16.35
N VAL A 180 -9.48 6.75 17.09
CA VAL A 180 -9.23 7.44 18.37
C VAL A 180 -7.86 8.09 18.29
N PRO A 181 -7.73 9.40 18.63
CA PRO A 181 -6.43 10.05 18.73
C PRO A 181 -5.50 9.27 19.67
N ARG A 182 -4.23 9.13 19.31
CA ARG A 182 -3.27 8.25 20.04
C ARG A 182 -3.03 8.70 21.47
N ASP A 183 -3.05 9.99 21.74
CA ASP A 183 -2.94 10.60 23.07
C ASP A 183 -4.12 10.24 24.01
N GLN A 184 -5.24 9.78 23.44
CA GLN A 184 -6.41 9.32 24.19
C GLN A 184 -6.46 7.80 24.36
N MET A 185 -5.50 7.07 23.79
CA MET A 185 -5.38 5.62 23.94
C MET A 185 -4.74 5.24 25.28
N ALA A 186 -4.96 3.99 25.71
CA ALA A 186 -4.19 3.42 26.82
C ALA A 186 -2.68 3.45 26.47
N ARG A 187 -1.82 3.79 27.43
CA ARG A 187 -0.38 3.99 27.22
C ARG A 187 0.31 2.84 26.47
N VAL A 188 -0.10 1.61 26.74
CA VAL A 188 0.45 0.41 26.05
C VAL A 188 0.12 0.43 24.56
N LEU A 189 -1.10 0.82 24.18
CA LEU A 189 -1.53 0.92 22.77
C LEU A 189 -0.87 2.09 22.07
N GLU A 190 -0.73 3.21 22.75
CA GLU A 190 0.02 4.36 22.22
C GLU A 190 1.48 3.96 21.90
N ILE A 191 2.17 3.31 22.84
CA ILE A 191 3.55 2.83 22.59
C ILE A 191 3.58 1.81 21.44
N ALA A 192 2.65 0.87 21.40
CA ALA A 192 2.57 -0.11 20.33
C ALA A 192 2.38 0.54 18.96
N SER A 193 1.61 1.63 18.87
CA SER A 193 1.37 2.35 17.62
C SER A 193 2.64 2.88 16.97
N TYR A 194 3.65 3.29 17.74
CA TYR A 194 4.92 3.80 17.23
C TYR A 194 5.79 2.75 16.50
N PHE A 195 5.49 1.45 16.67
CA PHE A 195 6.16 0.38 15.92
C PHE A 195 5.45 0.03 14.61
N LEU A 196 4.30 0.65 14.34
CA LEU A 196 3.45 0.29 13.21
C LEU A 196 3.64 1.26 12.03
N PRO A 197 3.94 0.74 10.83
CA PRO A 197 4.16 1.55 9.63
C PRO A 197 3.02 2.51 9.31
N LEU A 198 1.78 2.03 9.48
CA LEU A 198 0.58 2.78 9.11
C LEU A 198 0.35 4.03 9.97
N THR A 199 0.94 4.07 11.16
CA THR A 199 0.92 5.25 12.03
C THR A 199 1.58 6.46 11.36
N TYR A 200 2.78 6.27 10.83
CA TYR A 200 3.53 7.32 10.13
C TYR A 200 2.90 7.67 8.78
N ALA A 201 2.37 6.66 8.09
CA ALA A 201 1.64 6.84 6.84
C ALA A 201 0.37 7.70 7.03
N TYR A 202 -0.37 7.48 8.11
CA TYR A 202 -1.55 8.25 8.50
C TYR A 202 -1.16 9.67 8.92
N ASP A 203 -0.17 9.82 9.81
CA ASP A 203 0.28 11.11 10.31
C ASP A 203 0.79 12.02 9.19
N ALA A 204 1.57 11.48 8.25
CA ALA A 204 2.05 12.25 7.11
C ALA A 204 0.90 12.85 6.28
N LEU A 205 -0.14 12.05 6.00
CA LEU A 205 -1.31 12.53 5.24
C LEU A 205 -2.15 13.52 6.05
N LEU A 206 -2.35 13.27 7.35
CA LEU A 206 -3.09 14.18 8.22
C LEU A 206 -2.40 15.54 8.29
N ARG A 207 -1.07 15.56 8.51
CA ARG A 207 -0.27 16.80 8.56
C ARG A 207 -0.37 17.61 7.28
N VAL A 208 -0.23 16.95 6.13
CA VAL A 208 -0.36 17.64 4.84
C VAL A 208 -1.79 18.12 4.65
N GLY A 209 -2.80 17.35 5.06
CA GLY A 209 -4.20 17.77 5.02
C GLY A 209 -4.47 19.04 5.81
N GLU A 210 -3.79 19.24 6.93
CA GLU A 210 -3.86 20.40 7.83
C GLU A 210 -2.83 21.50 7.50
N ASP A 211 -2.09 21.40 6.39
CA ASP A 211 -0.99 22.30 5.98
C ASP A 211 0.14 22.41 7.00
N SER A 212 0.37 21.35 7.78
CA SER A 212 1.44 21.28 8.78
C SER A 212 2.69 20.64 8.18
N ILE A 213 3.39 21.38 7.31
CA ILE A 213 4.60 20.91 6.62
C ILE A 213 5.83 21.27 7.49
N ASP A 214 6.18 20.36 8.38
CA ASP A 214 7.25 20.53 9.36
C ASP A 214 8.30 19.39 9.29
N ALA A 215 9.30 19.45 10.19
CA ALA A 215 10.33 18.42 10.29
C ALA A 215 9.76 17.03 10.67
N ARG A 216 8.59 16.98 11.33
CA ARG A 216 7.93 15.72 11.67
C ARG A 216 7.35 15.05 10.44
N LEU A 217 6.78 15.81 9.48
CA LEU A 217 6.37 15.28 8.20
C LEU A 217 7.53 14.59 7.48
N ALA A 218 8.71 15.24 7.46
CA ALA A 218 9.90 14.65 6.85
C ALA A 218 10.32 13.34 7.55
N LEU A 219 10.21 13.28 8.88
CA LEU A 219 10.48 12.08 9.66
C LEU A 219 9.46 10.97 9.32
N ASP A 220 8.17 11.28 9.30
CA ASP A 220 7.11 10.33 8.99
C ASP A 220 7.33 9.71 7.60
N VAL A 221 7.62 10.54 6.61
CA VAL A 221 7.93 10.09 5.24
C VAL A 221 9.21 9.24 5.21
N ALA A 222 10.26 9.64 5.92
CA ALA A 222 11.52 8.88 5.99
C ALA A 222 11.31 7.50 6.61
N VAL A 223 10.50 7.40 7.66
CA VAL A 223 10.13 6.11 8.28
C VAL A 223 9.36 5.23 7.30
N VAL A 224 8.34 5.77 6.62
CA VAL A 224 7.55 5.05 5.61
C VAL A 224 8.45 4.51 4.50
N LEU A 225 9.34 5.34 3.95
CA LEU A 225 10.28 4.93 2.90
C LEU A 225 11.27 3.86 3.40
N THR A 226 11.80 4.02 4.60
CA THR A 226 12.72 3.05 5.22
C THR A 226 12.05 1.70 5.41
N LEU A 227 10.82 1.68 5.95
CA LEU A 227 10.05 0.46 6.14
C LEU A 227 9.65 -0.19 4.81
N THR A 228 9.37 0.61 3.77
CA THR A 228 9.14 0.12 2.41
C THR A 228 10.36 -0.62 1.87
N VAL A 229 11.55 0.00 1.95
CA VAL A 229 12.80 -0.62 1.50
C VAL A 229 13.12 -1.87 2.34
N LEU A 230 12.92 -1.82 3.65
CA LEU A 230 13.12 -2.97 4.54
C LEU A 230 12.19 -4.13 4.17
N ALA A 231 10.90 -3.87 3.97
CA ALA A 231 9.93 -4.89 3.58
C ALA A 231 10.28 -5.53 2.23
N LEU A 232 10.69 -4.74 1.23
CA LEU A 232 11.16 -5.25 -0.06
C LEU A 232 12.43 -6.09 0.10
N SER A 233 13.39 -5.65 0.91
CA SER A 233 14.64 -6.36 1.16
C SER A 233 14.40 -7.70 1.87
N LEU A 234 13.53 -7.71 2.89
CA LEU A 234 13.12 -8.92 3.58
C LEU A 234 12.33 -9.85 2.65
N GLY A 235 11.44 -9.29 1.83
CA GLY A 235 10.73 -10.05 0.77
C GLY A 235 11.71 -10.74 -0.18
N ALA A 236 12.77 -10.05 -0.60
CA ALA A 236 13.84 -10.63 -1.42
C ALA A 236 14.58 -11.77 -0.71
N ALA A 237 14.89 -11.60 0.57
CA ALA A 237 15.59 -12.61 1.36
C ALA A 237 14.77 -13.90 1.54
N THR A 238 13.42 -13.80 1.54
CA THR A 238 12.52 -14.97 1.63
C THR A 238 12.45 -15.79 0.34
N LEU A 239 12.94 -15.27 -0.80
CA LEU A 239 13.02 -16.02 -2.04
C LEU A 239 14.14 -17.06 -1.95
N ARG A 240 13.80 -18.31 -1.61
CA ARG A 240 14.76 -19.43 -1.60
C ARG A 240 14.77 -20.12 -2.98
N ARG A 241 15.96 -20.36 -3.53
CA ARG A 241 16.12 -21.38 -4.59
C ARG A 241 15.90 -22.73 -3.92
N GLN A 242 14.88 -23.46 -4.33
CA GLN A 242 14.84 -24.89 -4.04
C GLN A 242 15.88 -25.52 -4.99
N THR A 243 17.02 -25.92 -4.45
CA THR A 243 17.93 -26.85 -5.14
C THR A 243 17.26 -28.21 -5.04
N PRO A 244 17.14 -28.95 -6.14
CA PRO A 244 16.62 -30.32 -6.12
C PRO A 244 17.46 -31.23 -5.25
#